data_cd38f59f555a8ef442239c0e8c92fb5d
#
_entry.id   cd38f59f555a8ef442239c0e8c92fb5d
#
_cell.length_a   1.000
_cell.length_b   1.000
_cell.length_c   1.000
_cell.angle_alpha   90.00
_cell.angle_beta   90.00
_cell.angle_gamma   90.00
#
_symmetry.space_group_name_H-M   'P 1'
#
loop_
_entity.id
_entity.type
_entity.pdbx_description
1 polymer ?
#
loop_
_entity_poly.entity_id
_entity_poly.type
_entity_poly.pdbx_seq_one_letter_code
_entity_poly.pdbx_strand_id
1 'polypeptide(L)'
;MPTTLHVYLEQGRQKVFANALDWPGWSRWAKTDEAALDELLAYSQRYGEVAVRAGVRLPAAHDVVVVERVPGDATTDFGAPSVPAAVDAEPLARPDLVRQVSLMRASWELLDSVAASAPESLRKGPRGGGRDRDAVLDHVREAERAYARKLGVRHPPYTSPADVAAMRDELATVLLSGAAQGPWLPAYAIRRITWHVLDHAWEIQDKSG
;
A
#
# COMPACT_ATOMS: atom_id res chain seq x y z
N MET A 1 24.52 8.45 -8.64
CA MET A 1 24.67 8.26 -7.19
C MET A 1 23.47 7.45 -6.73
N PRO A 2 23.64 6.55 -5.75
CA PRO A 2 22.50 5.89 -5.15
C PRO A 2 21.58 6.95 -4.55
N THR A 3 20.27 6.68 -4.56
CA THR A 3 19.29 7.58 -3.97
C THR A 3 18.94 7.04 -2.59
N THR A 4 18.88 7.92 -1.60
CA THR A 4 18.51 7.53 -0.25
C THR A 4 17.05 7.06 -0.21
N LEU A 5 16.83 5.87 0.36
CA LEU A 5 15.52 5.33 0.67
C LEU A 5 15.26 5.49 2.17
N HIS A 6 14.38 6.42 2.52
CA HIS A 6 13.99 6.62 3.91
C HIS A 6 12.94 5.59 4.32
N VAL A 7 13.23 4.86 5.36
CA VAL A 7 12.39 3.77 5.87
C VAL A 7 12.11 3.98 7.34
N TYR A 8 10.88 3.72 7.78
CA TYR A 8 10.62 3.48 9.19
C TYR A 8 10.29 2.01 9.44
N LEU A 9 10.64 1.53 10.63
CA LEU A 9 10.35 0.18 11.07
C LEU A 9 9.21 0.19 12.08
N GLU A 10 8.18 -0.61 11.81
CA GLU A 10 7.07 -0.84 12.73
C GLU A 10 7.26 -2.22 13.38
N GLN A 11 7.55 -2.22 14.68
CA GLN A 11 8.01 -3.40 15.42
C GLN A 11 6.89 -4.01 16.27
N GLY A 12 6.24 -5.06 15.76
CA GLY A 12 5.35 -5.92 16.53
C GLY A 12 6.13 -6.92 17.40
N ARG A 13 5.43 -7.86 18.02
CA ARG A 13 6.03 -8.94 18.82
C ARG A 13 6.60 -10.07 17.95
N GLN A 14 6.02 -10.29 16.78
CA GLN A 14 6.35 -11.39 15.86
C GLN A 14 6.81 -10.92 14.50
N LYS A 15 6.45 -9.71 14.11
CA LYS A 15 6.71 -9.14 12.79
C LYS A 15 7.25 -7.74 12.90
N VAL A 16 8.20 -7.44 12.03
CA VAL A 16 8.71 -6.09 11.80
C VAL A 16 8.36 -5.71 10.37
N PHE A 17 7.67 -4.61 10.18
CA PHE A 17 7.47 -4.00 8.86
C PHE A 17 8.54 -2.97 8.58
N ALA A 18 9.17 -3.07 7.42
CA ALA A 18 9.96 -2.01 6.82
C ALA A 18 9.06 -1.26 5.82
N ASN A 19 8.90 0.03 6.03
CA ASN A 19 7.96 0.88 5.28
C ASN A 19 8.71 2.04 4.63
N ALA A 20 8.72 2.10 3.30
CA ALA A 20 9.31 3.22 2.56
C ALA A 20 8.43 4.47 2.68
N LEU A 21 9.01 5.57 3.18
CA LEU A 21 8.26 6.81 3.41
C LEU A 21 7.90 7.53 2.10
N ASP A 22 8.86 7.59 1.18
CA ASP A 22 8.71 8.33 -0.07
C ASP A 22 8.02 7.53 -1.18
N TRP A 23 7.83 6.21 -0.97
CA TRP A 23 7.30 5.27 -1.94
C TRP A 23 6.11 4.53 -1.36
N PRO A 24 4.91 5.14 -1.37
CA PRO A 24 3.72 4.59 -0.71
C PRO A 24 3.39 3.18 -1.21
N GLY A 25 3.10 2.31 -0.27
CA GLY A 25 2.78 0.91 -0.54
C GLY A 25 4.00 -0.02 -0.65
N TRP A 26 5.21 0.50 -0.77
CA TRP A 26 6.41 -0.31 -0.71
C TRP A 26 6.74 -0.61 0.75
N SER A 27 6.11 -1.66 1.26
CA SER A 27 6.27 -2.13 2.65
C SER A 27 6.29 -3.66 2.67
N ARG A 28 7.27 -4.21 3.37
CA ARG A 28 7.42 -5.67 3.54
C ARG A 28 7.71 -5.98 5.00
N TRP A 29 7.46 -7.23 5.40
CA TRP A 29 7.69 -7.65 6.77
C TRP A 29 8.54 -8.91 6.85
N ALA A 30 9.26 -9.04 7.95
CA ALA A 30 9.96 -10.24 8.36
C ALA A 30 10.01 -10.35 9.90
N LYS A 31 10.82 -11.25 10.43
CA LYS A 31 10.93 -11.46 11.88
C LYS A 31 11.92 -10.52 12.56
N THR A 32 12.85 -9.94 11.82
CA THR A 32 13.89 -9.02 12.31
C THR A 32 13.97 -7.78 11.45
N ASP A 33 14.58 -6.72 11.97
CA ASP A 33 14.81 -5.46 11.26
C ASP A 33 15.55 -5.71 9.93
N GLU A 34 16.67 -6.43 10.00
CA GLU A 34 17.51 -6.71 8.83
C GLU A 34 16.72 -7.49 7.76
N ALA A 35 16.06 -8.58 8.18
CA ALA A 35 15.29 -9.39 7.24
C ALA A 35 14.11 -8.62 6.63
N ALA A 36 13.50 -7.68 7.37
CA ALA A 36 12.43 -6.84 6.83
C ALA A 36 12.96 -5.83 5.79
N LEU A 37 14.16 -5.30 6.00
CA LEU A 37 14.83 -4.43 5.03
C LEU A 37 15.24 -5.22 3.77
N ASP A 38 15.77 -6.42 3.93
CA ASP A 38 16.11 -7.30 2.80
C ASP A 38 14.87 -7.65 1.97
N GLU A 39 13.75 -8.01 2.62
CA GLU A 39 12.47 -8.26 1.96
C GLU A 39 11.94 -7.01 1.25
N LEU A 40 12.06 -5.83 1.85
CA LEU A 40 11.69 -4.59 1.21
C LEU A 40 12.46 -4.40 -0.10
N LEU A 41 13.79 -4.55 -0.06
CA LEU A 41 14.65 -4.38 -1.22
C LEU A 41 14.42 -5.46 -2.30
N ALA A 42 14.12 -6.70 -1.91
CA ALA A 42 13.78 -7.77 -2.84
C ALA A 42 12.55 -7.45 -3.71
N TYR A 43 11.64 -6.63 -3.21
CA TYR A 43 10.45 -6.17 -3.94
C TYR A 43 10.70 -4.93 -4.82
N SER A 44 11.91 -4.40 -4.89
CA SER A 44 12.25 -3.21 -5.68
C SER A 44 11.83 -3.33 -7.15
N GLN A 45 12.09 -4.48 -7.78
CA GLN A 45 11.71 -4.71 -9.17
C GLN A 45 10.19 -4.71 -9.36
N ARG A 46 9.44 -5.37 -8.47
CA ARG A 46 7.97 -5.37 -8.50
C ARG A 46 7.40 -3.98 -8.30
N TYR A 47 7.95 -3.24 -7.34
CA TYR A 47 7.54 -1.85 -7.11
C TYR A 47 7.89 -0.94 -8.30
N GLY A 48 8.93 -1.27 -9.06
CA GLY A 48 9.31 -0.57 -10.30
C GLY A 48 8.16 -0.52 -11.31
N GLU A 49 7.31 -1.54 -11.40
CA GLU A 49 6.13 -1.55 -12.26
C GLU A 49 5.11 -0.49 -11.86
N VAL A 50 4.92 -0.27 -10.55
CA VAL A 50 4.06 0.79 -10.02
C VAL A 50 4.61 2.17 -10.37
N ALA A 51 5.92 2.35 -10.19
CA ALA A 51 6.59 3.61 -10.51
C ALA A 51 6.48 3.95 -12.01
N VAL A 52 6.68 2.97 -12.89
CA VAL A 52 6.52 3.14 -14.35
C VAL A 52 5.08 3.56 -14.70
N ARG A 53 4.07 2.91 -14.14
CA ARG A 53 2.64 3.27 -14.35
C ARG A 53 2.34 4.69 -13.87
N ALA A 54 2.94 5.10 -12.77
CA ALA A 54 2.79 6.46 -12.22
C ALA A 54 3.58 7.52 -13.01
N GLY A 55 4.36 7.15 -14.04
CA GLY A 55 5.26 8.05 -14.74
C GLY A 55 6.42 8.56 -13.88
N VAL A 56 6.79 7.82 -12.82
CA VAL A 56 7.84 8.18 -11.86
C VAL A 56 9.03 7.25 -12.04
N ARG A 57 10.23 7.81 -12.02
CA ARG A 57 11.46 7.01 -12.09
C ARG A 57 11.83 6.48 -10.71
N LEU A 58 11.80 5.16 -10.53
CA LEU A 58 12.41 4.50 -9.37
C LEU A 58 13.92 4.36 -9.62
N PRO A 59 14.79 4.83 -8.71
CA PRO A 59 16.24 4.60 -8.82
C PRO A 59 16.59 3.11 -8.75
N ALA A 60 17.64 2.71 -9.46
CA ALA A 60 18.05 1.30 -9.50
C ALA A 60 18.80 0.82 -8.25
N ALA A 61 19.36 1.75 -7.47
CA ALA A 61 20.10 1.44 -6.24
C ALA A 61 19.70 2.41 -5.14
N HIS A 62 19.58 1.91 -3.92
CA HIS A 62 19.16 2.66 -2.75
C HIS A 62 20.15 2.49 -1.60
N ASP A 63 20.53 3.62 -0.98
CA ASP A 63 21.11 3.62 0.36
C ASP A 63 19.95 3.70 1.35
N VAL A 64 19.69 2.61 2.07
CA VAL A 64 18.58 2.55 3.03
C VAL A 64 18.96 3.27 4.31
N VAL A 65 18.13 4.23 4.72
CA VAL A 65 18.25 4.93 5.99
C VAL A 65 16.99 4.68 6.82
N VAL A 66 17.16 3.98 7.95
CA VAL A 66 16.10 3.82 8.94
C VAL A 66 16.02 5.11 9.75
N VAL A 67 14.97 5.89 9.50
CA VAL A 67 14.78 7.20 10.15
C VAL A 67 14.03 7.10 11.47
N GLU A 68 13.23 6.04 11.65
CA GLU A 68 12.41 5.87 12.85
C GLU A 68 12.11 4.39 13.13
N ARG A 69 11.88 4.08 14.41
CA ARG A 69 11.30 2.81 14.87
C ARG A 69 10.11 3.11 15.74
N VAL A 70 8.96 2.54 15.36
CA VAL A 70 7.71 2.71 16.11
C VAL A 70 7.25 1.37 16.68
N PRO A 71 6.68 1.34 17.89
CA PRO A 71 6.07 0.13 18.40
C PRO A 71 4.83 -0.23 17.58
N GLY A 72 4.81 -1.44 17.06
CA GLY A 72 3.65 -2.01 16.38
C GLY A 72 2.58 -2.51 17.37
N ASP A 73 1.48 -2.97 16.82
CA ASP A 73 0.33 -3.49 17.57
C ASP A 73 -0.10 -4.90 17.12
N ALA A 74 -1.28 -5.33 17.54
CA ALA A 74 -1.83 -6.62 17.13
C ALA A 74 -2.08 -6.70 15.61
N THR A 75 -2.31 -5.57 14.94
CA THR A 75 -2.49 -5.50 13.48
C THR A 75 -1.15 -5.72 12.77
N THR A 76 -0.07 -5.17 13.31
CA THR A 76 1.30 -5.43 12.85
C THR A 76 1.61 -6.93 12.90
N ASP A 77 1.32 -7.57 14.04
CA ASP A 77 1.54 -9.01 14.24
C ASP A 77 0.59 -9.87 13.38
N PHE A 78 -0.60 -9.38 13.09
CA PHE A 78 -1.50 -10.03 12.12
C PHE A 78 -0.90 -10.01 10.71
N GLY A 79 -0.16 -8.97 10.35
CA GLY A 79 0.54 -8.86 9.06
C GLY A 79 0.11 -7.66 8.23
N ALA A 80 -0.22 -6.57 8.89
CA ALA A 80 -0.56 -5.31 8.24
C ALA A 80 0.08 -4.12 8.98
N PRO A 81 0.78 -3.19 8.29
CA PRO A 81 1.34 -1.99 8.92
C PRO A 81 0.20 -1.08 9.36
N SER A 82 0.17 -0.68 10.61
CA SER A 82 -0.97 0.03 11.22
C SER A 82 -0.61 1.31 11.97
N VAL A 83 0.68 1.52 12.20
CA VAL A 83 1.16 2.65 12.99
C VAL A 83 1.78 3.71 12.08
N PRO A 84 1.32 4.98 12.13
CA PRO A 84 1.94 6.06 11.38
C PRO A 84 3.34 6.39 11.91
N ALA A 85 4.22 6.84 11.03
CA ALA A 85 5.50 7.44 11.42
C ALA A 85 5.30 8.86 11.96
N ALA A 86 6.23 9.36 12.79
CA ALA A 86 6.12 10.73 13.32
C ALA A 86 6.07 11.79 12.20
N VAL A 87 6.80 11.57 11.11
CA VAL A 87 6.82 12.47 9.95
C VAL A 87 5.45 12.60 9.25
N ASP A 88 4.52 11.68 9.47
CA ASP A 88 3.18 11.74 8.88
C ASP A 88 2.33 12.90 9.42
N ALA A 89 2.69 13.42 10.60
CA ALA A 89 2.06 14.60 11.17
C ALA A 89 2.37 15.88 10.37
N GLU A 90 3.46 15.89 9.61
CA GLU A 90 3.85 17.01 8.78
C GLU A 90 3.13 16.99 7.42
N PRO A 91 2.60 18.12 6.95
CA PRO A 91 2.00 18.18 5.64
C PRO A 91 3.02 17.89 4.53
N LEU A 92 2.66 17.03 3.60
CA LEU A 92 3.47 16.81 2.41
C LEU A 92 3.56 18.08 1.56
N ALA A 93 4.75 18.38 1.06
CA ALA A 93 4.91 19.40 0.03
C ALA A 93 4.07 19.04 -1.22
N ARG A 94 3.51 20.04 -1.90
CA ARG A 94 2.59 19.82 -3.03
C ARG A 94 3.14 18.86 -4.10
N PRO A 95 4.39 18.95 -4.56
CA PRO A 95 4.94 18.03 -5.54
C PRO A 95 4.98 16.58 -5.03
N ASP A 96 5.34 16.36 -3.75
CA ASP A 96 5.41 15.05 -3.14
C ASP A 96 4.01 14.45 -2.96
N LEU A 97 3.05 15.25 -2.55
CA LEU A 97 1.66 14.81 -2.45
C LEU A 97 1.11 14.36 -3.81
N VAL A 98 1.33 15.13 -4.87
CA VAL A 98 0.92 14.78 -6.24
C VAL A 98 1.58 13.47 -6.66
N ARG A 99 2.88 13.34 -6.43
CA ARG A 99 3.64 12.11 -6.75
C ARG A 99 3.11 10.90 -5.98
N GLN A 100 2.87 11.03 -4.68
CA GLN A 100 2.38 9.92 -3.86
C GLN A 100 0.95 9.51 -4.24
N VAL A 101 0.08 10.46 -4.56
CA VAL A 101 -1.27 10.15 -5.06
C VAL A 101 -1.20 9.49 -6.44
N SER A 102 -0.25 9.87 -7.32
CA SER A 102 -0.06 9.20 -8.61
C SER A 102 0.39 7.74 -8.43
N LEU A 103 1.28 7.46 -7.47
CA LEU A 103 1.68 6.09 -7.11
C LEU A 103 0.50 5.28 -6.54
N MET A 104 -0.35 5.89 -5.72
CA MET A 104 -1.57 5.25 -5.23
C MET A 104 -2.52 4.91 -6.40
N ARG A 105 -2.74 5.82 -7.36
CA ARG A 105 -3.55 5.54 -8.55
C ARG A 105 -2.96 4.40 -9.39
N ALA A 106 -1.64 4.41 -9.58
CA ALA A 106 -0.93 3.36 -10.30
C ALA A 106 -1.06 1.98 -9.63
N SER A 107 -1.19 1.93 -8.29
CA SER A 107 -1.44 0.67 -7.58
C SER A 107 -2.82 0.09 -7.90
N TRP A 108 -3.84 0.93 -8.04
CA TRP A 108 -5.17 0.50 -8.48
C TRP A 108 -5.14 -0.06 -9.91
N GLU A 109 -4.46 0.63 -10.83
CA GLU A 109 -4.29 0.17 -12.20
C GLU A 109 -3.53 -1.16 -12.29
N LEU A 110 -2.51 -1.35 -11.44
CA LEU A 110 -1.81 -2.63 -11.34
C LEU A 110 -2.74 -3.73 -10.86
N LEU A 111 -3.49 -3.51 -9.77
CA LEU A 111 -4.45 -4.49 -9.26
C LEU A 111 -5.48 -4.88 -10.32
N ASP A 112 -6.06 -3.90 -11.02
CA ASP A 112 -7.06 -4.13 -12.05
C ASP A 112 -6.46 -4.91 -13.23
N SER A 113 -5.23 -4.59 -13.65
CA SER A 113 -4.49 -5.32 -14.70
C SER A 113 -4.17 -6.77 -14.31
N VAL A 114 -3.71 -6.97 -13.07
CA VAL A 114 -3.41 -8.31 -12.52
C VAL A 114 -4.68 -9.15 -12.44
N ALA A 115 -5.76 -8.56 -11.93
CA ALA A 115 -7.05 -9.25 -11.82
C ALA A 115 -7.61 -9.66 -13.19
N ALA A 116 -7.47 -8.81 -14.21
CA ALA A 116 -7.94 -9.10 -15.56
C ALA A 116 -7.20 -10.27 -16.23
N SER A 117 -5.94 -10.51 -15.85
CA SER A 117 -5.11 -11.59 -16.42
C SER A 117 -5.11 -12.86 -15.56
N ALA A 118 -5.51 -12.78 -14.29
CA ALA A 118 -5.48 -13.91 -13.37
C ALA A 118 -6.67 -14.87 -13.57
N PRO A 119 -6.50 -16.18 -13.33
CA PRO A 119 -7.62 -17.11 -13.29
C PRO A 119 -8.55 -16.78 -12.13
N GLU A 120 -9.82 -17.18 -12.24
CA GLU A 120 -10.80 -17.01 -11.17
C GLU A 120 -10.38 -17.76 -9.90
N SER A 121 -9.95 -19.01 -10.07
CA SER A 121 -9.49 -19.84 -8.96
C SER A 121 -7.99 -19.65 -8.75
N LEU A 122 -7.60 -19.28 -7.55
CA LEU A 122 -6.21 -19.09 -7.15
C LEU A 122 -5.69 -20.30 -6.36
N ARG A 123 -4.38 -20.55 -6.46
CA ARG A 123 -3.73 -21.60 -5.69
C ARG A 123 -3.99 -21.43 -4.18
N LYS A 124 -4.49 -22.49 -3.56
CA LYS A 124 -4.73 -22.51 -2.12
C LYS A 124 -3.45 -22.75 -1.34
N GLY A 125 -3.40 -22.22 -0.13
CA GLY A 125 -2.30 -22.52 0.79
C GLY A 125 -2.26 -24.00 1.20
N PRO A 126 -1.17 -24.45 1.86
CA PRO A 126 -0.95 -25.86 2.21
C PRO A 126 -2.07 -26.51 3.04
N ARG A 127 -2.89 -25.70 3.72
CA ARG A 127 -4.03 -26.15 4.53
C ARG A 127 -5.37 -25.93 3.81
N GLY A 128 -5.38 -25.72 2.50
CA GLY A 128 -6.59 -25.45 1.71
C GLY A 128 -7.19 -24.04 1.92
N GLY A 129 -6.55 -23.17 2.74
CA GLY A 129 -7.01 -21.80 2.95
C GLY A 129 -6.58 -20.85 1.85
N GLY A 130 -7.28 -19.75 1.72
CA GLY A 130 -7.02 -18.68 0.77
C GLY A 130 -8.30 -18.29 0.02
N ARG A 131 -8.32 -17.05 -0.48
CA ARG A 131 -9.42 -16.50 -1.28
C ARG A 131 -9.16 -16.78 -2.75
N ASP A 132 -10.21 -16.88 -3.55
CA ASP A 132 -10.14 -16.81 -4.99
C ASP A 132 -10.10 -15.34 -5.44
N ARG A 133 -9.76 -15.09 -6.70
CA ARG A 133 -9.50 -13.75 -7.24
C ARG A 133 -10.58 -12.74 -6.88
N ASP A 134 -11.83 -13.07 -7.15
CA ASP A 134 -12.94 -12.13 -6.95
C ASP A 134 -13.19 -11.84 -5.47
N ALA A 135 -13.02 -12.84 -4.60
CA ALA A 135 -13.10 -12.65 -3.16
C ALA A 135 -11.92 -11.80 -2.60
N VAL A 136 -10.74 -11.82 -3.24
CA VAL A 136 -9.65 -10.90 -2.92
C VAL A 136 -10.02 -9.48 -3.35
N LEU A 137 -10.57 -9.30 -4.55
CA LEU A 137 -10.99 -7.99 -5.05
C LEU A 137 -12.09 -7.38 -4.17
N ASP A 138 -13.07 -8.15 -3.78
CA ASP A 138 -14.15 -7.67 -2.89
C ASP A 138 -13.60 -7.26 -1.52
N HIS A 139 -12.65 -8.03 -0.98
CA HIS A 139 -11.97 -7.68 0.26
C HIS A 139 -11.21 -6.35 0.13
N VAL A 140 -10.46 -6.14 -0.97
CA VAL A 140 -9.74 -4.88 -1.21
C VAL A 140 -10.71 -3.72 -1.31
N ARG A 141 -11.78 -3.83 -2.08
CA ARG A 141 -12.79 -2.78 -2.26
C ARG A 141 -13.47 -2.39 -0.95
N GLU A 142 -13.87 -3.36 -0.14
CA GLU A 142 -14.47 -3.10 1.17
C GLU A 142 -13.49 -2.44 2.14
N ALA A 143 -12.23 -2.85 2.14
CA ALA A 143 -11.19 -2.21 2.93
C ALA A 143 -10.92 -0.76 2.45
N GLU A 144 -10.84 -0.51 1.15
CA GLU A 144 -10.69 0.84 0.58
C GLU A 144 -11.84 1.75 1.02
N ARG A 145 -13.09 1.25 0.98
CA ARG A 145 -14.26 1.97 1.46
C ARG A 145 -14.19 2.30 2.96
N ALA A 146 -13.67 1.38 3.76
CA ALA A 146 -13.45 1.60 5.19
C ALA A 146 -12.33 2.63 5.45
N TYR A 147 -11.25 2.60 4.66
CA TYR A 147 -10.14 3.56 4.74
C TYR A 147 -10.56 4.96 4.27
N ALA A 148 -11.34 5.05 3.19
CA ALA A 148 -11.89 6.31 2.69
C ALA A 148 -12.70 7.06 3.77
N ARG A 149 -13.48 6.33 4.59
CA ARG A 149 -14.20 6.93 5.74
C ARG A 149 -13.27 7.55 6.78
N LYS A 150 -12.03 7.04 6.91
CA LYS A 150 -11.02 7.60 7.80
C LYS A 150 -10.46 8.93 7.30
N LEU A 151 -10.77 9.31 6.06
CA LEU A 151 -10.43 10.58 5.42
C LEU A 151 -11.66 11.46 5.17
N GLY A 152 -12.84 11.04 5.65
CA GLY A 152 -14.10 11.77 5.48
C GLY A 152 -14.88 11.44 4.23
N VAL A 153 -14.35 10.58 3.34
CA VAL A 153 -15.03 10.12 2.12
C VAL A 153 -15.98 8.97 2.44
N ARG A 154 -17.25 9.08 2.03
CA ARG A 154 -18.30 8.12 2.35
C ARG A 154 -19.03 7.65 1.10
N HIS A 155 -18.91 6.38 0.79
CA HIS A 155 -19.64 5.71 -0.27
C HIS A 155 -20.48 4.55 0.26
N PRO A 156 -21.63 4.24 -0.36
CA PRO A 156 -22.39 3.03 -0.10
C PRO A 156 -21.57 1.78 -0.50
N PRO A 157 -22.04 0.57 -0.18
CA PRO A 157 -21.49 -0.64 -0.76
C PRO A 157 -21.48 -0.58 -2.28
N TYR A 158 -20.43 -1.13 -2.90
CA TYR A 158 -20.30 -1.13 -4.35
C TYR A 158 -21.31 -2.06 -5.00
N THR A 159 -21.90 -1.61 -6.09
CA THR A 159 -22.80 -2.40 -6.94
C THR A 159 -22.26 -2.54 -8.36
N SER A 160 -21.27 -1.74 -8.71
CA SER A 160 -20.66 -1.72 -10.04
C SER A 160 -19.19 -1.31 -10.01
N PRO A 161 -18.40 -1.62 -11.04
CA PRO A 161 -17.05 -1.05 -11.19
C PRO A 161 -17.01 0.48 -11.22
N ALA A 162 -18.09 1.12 -11.70
CA ALA A 162 -18.17 2.58 -11.72
C ALA A 162 -18.24 3.19 -10.32
N ASP A 163 -18.86 2.51 -9.35
CA ASP A 163 -18.92 2.96 -7.96
C ASP A 163 -17.53 2.94 -7.32
N VAL A 164 -16.73 1.92 -7.65
CA VAL A 164 -15.33 1.81 -7.18
C VAL A 164 -14.50 2.95 -7.76
N ALA A 165 -14.61 3.21 -9.06
CA ALA A 165 -13.91 4.29 -9.74
C ALA A 165 -14.27 5.66 -9.15
N ALA A 166 -15.56 5.92 -8.94
CA ALA A 166 -16.05 7.17 -8.36
C ALA A 166 -15.50 7.41 -6.95
N MET A 167 -15.47 6.39 -6.10
CA MET A 167 -14.90 6.48 -4.75
C MET A 167 -13.39 6.76 -4.80
N ARG A 168 -12.64 6.06 -5.65
CA ARG A 168 -11.19 6.25 -5.82
C ARG A 168 -10.86 7.64 -6.34
N ASP A 169 -11.66 8.19 -7.25
CA ASP A 169 -11.50 9.55 -7.77
C ASP A 169 -11.81 10.61 -6.72
N GLU A 170 -12.88 10.44 -5.94
CA GLU A 170 -13.20 11.33 -4.83
C GLU A 170 -12.09 11.30 -3.77
N LEU A 171 -11.63 10.11 -3.40
CA LEU A 171 -10.55 9.92 -2.43
C LEU A 171 -9.26 10.65 -2.87
N ALA A 172 -8.85 10.49 -4.11
CA ALA A 172 -7.69 11.18 -4.63
C ALA A 172 -7.89 12.71 -4.69
N THR A 173 -9.09 13.16 -5.02
CA THR A 173 -9.45 14.59 -5.04
C THR A 173 -9.38 15.19 -3.63
N VAL A 174 -9.93 14.52 -2.63
CA VAL A 174 -9.90 14.94 -1.23
C VAL A 174 -8.47 15.03 -0.70
N LEU A 175 -7.64 14.04 -1.01
CA LEU A 175 -6.22 14.06 -0.65
C LEU A 175 -5.48 15.22 -1.32
N LEU A 176 -5.66 15.41 -2.62
CA LEU A 176 -4.99 16.47 -3.38
C LEU A 176 -5.44 17.88 -3.00
N SER A 177 -6.67 18.07 -2.58
CA SER A 177 -7.20 19.39 -2.16
C SER A 177 -6.83 19.76 -0.72
N GLY A 178 -6.32 18.78 0.08
CA GLY A 178 -6.10 18.97 1.50
C GLY A 178 -7.40 18.99 2.33
N ALA A 179 -8.53 18.60 1.73
CA ALA A 179 -9.84 18.61 2.37
C ALA A 179 -10.16 17.34 3.19
N ALA A 180 -9.17 16.47 3.41
CA ALA A 180 -9.35 15.26 4.21
C ALA A 180 -9.81 15.63 5.64
N GLN A 181 -10.96 15.05 6.04
CA GLN A 181 -11.57 15.27 7.35
C GLN A 181 -11.79 13.92 8.04
N GLY A 182 -10.82 13.49 8.81
CA GLY A 182 -10.92 12.21 9.49
C GLY A 182 -9.73 11.96 10.42
N PRO A 183 -9.72 10.81 11.10
CA PRO A 183 -8.67 10.52 12.07
C PRO A 183 -7.34 10.10 11.44
N TRP A 184 -7.29 9.83 10.15
CA TRP A 184 -6.05 9.42 9.48
C TRP A 184 -5.30 10.61 8.88
N LEU A 185 -4.00 10.63 9.13
CA LEU A 185 -3.08 11.56 8.50
C LEU A 185 -2.97 11.23 7.00
N PRO A 186 -3.02 12.22 6.10
CA PRO A 186 -3.02 11.98 4.65
C PRO A 186 -1.84 11.12 4.15
N ALA A 187 -0.61 11.41 4.61
CA ALA A 187 0.58 10.67 4.20
C ALA A 187 0.50 9.19 4.63
N TYR A 188 0.11 8.93 5.89
CA TYR A 188 -0.14 7.57 6.37
C TYR A 188 -1.24 6.87 5.57
N ALA A 189 -2.35 7.55 5.31
CA ALA A 189 -3.48 6.99 4.58
C ALA A 189 -3.07 6.56 3.15
N ILE A 190 -2.33 7.40 2.43
CA ILE A 190 -1.82 7.07 1.09
C ILE A 190 -0.97 5.80 1.17
N ARG A 191 -0.02 5.71 2.11
CA ARG A 191 0.82 4.51 2.25
C ARG A 191 0.02 3.27 2.62
N ARG A 192 -0.92 3.40 3.56
CA ARG A 192 -1.72 2.26 4.04
C ARG A 192 -2.65 1.70 2.97
N ILE A 193 -3.32 2.59 2.22
CA ILE A 193 -4.20 2.21 1.12
C ILE A 193 -3.38 1.55 0.02
N THR A 194 -2.29 2.19 -0.43
CA THR A 194 -1.43 1.69 -1.50
C THR A 194 -0.81 0.34 -1.15
N TRP A 195 -0.34 0.17 0.11
CA TRP A 195 0.19 -1.10 0.57
C TRP A 195 -0.86 -2.22 0.49
N HIS A 196 -2.07 -1.98 0.96
CA HIS A 196 -3.12 -3.00 0.95
C HIS A 196 -3.48 -3.45 -0.47
N VAL A 197 -3.56 -2.50 -1.38
CA VAL A 197 -3.80 -2.78 -2.81
C VAL A 197 -2.67 -3.61 -3.41
N LEU A 198 -1.40 -3.20 -3.17
CA LEU A 198 -0.23 -3.88 -3.73
C LEU A 198 -0.01 -5.26 -3.11
N ASP A 199 -0.20 -5.42 -1.80
CA ASP A 199 -0.06 -6.71 -1.14
C ASP A 199 -1.02 -7.74 -1.75
N HIS A 200 -2.26 -7.35 -2.03
CA HIS A 200 -3.23 -8.21 -2.69
C HIS A 200 -3.03 -8.36 -4.20
N ALA A 201 -2.53 -7.36 -4.90
CA ALA A 201 -2.14 -7.52 -6.29
C ALA A 201 -1.02 -8.56 -6.43
N TRP A 202 0.00 -8.48 -5.59
CA TRP A 202 1.10 -9.45 -5.56
C TRP A 202 0.65 -10.82 -5.05
N GLU A 203 -0.29 -10.89 -4.09
CA GLU A 203 -0.93 -12.15 -3.68
C GLU A 203 -1.59 -12.86 -4.87
N ILE A 204 -2.37 -12.13 -5.69
CA ILE A 204 -3.01 -12.69 -6.88
C ILE A 204 -1.94 -13.18 -7.86
N GLN A 205 -0.92 -12.38 -8.19
CA GLN A 205 0.18 -12.78 -9.08
C GLN A 205 0.86 -14.06 -8.60
N ASP A 206 1.22 -14.14 -7.33
CA ASP A 206 1.95 -15.27 -6.75
C ASP A 206 1.11 -16.55 -6.71
N LYS A 207 -0.22 -16.43 -6.71
CA LYS A 207 -1.15 -17.55 -6.65
C LYS A 207 -1.76 -17.95 -8.00
N SER A 208 -1.46 -17.20 -9.06
CA SER A 208 -2.00 -17.41 -10.41
C SER A 208 -1.24 -18.46 -11.22
N GLY A 209 -0.05 -18.86 -10.79
CA GLY A 209 0.85 -19.81 -11.47
C GLY A 209 1.07 -21.11 -10.71
#